data_9cf57b2b622140d2839fd61e7e9bff05
#
_entry.id   9cf57b2b622140d2839fd61e7e9bff05
#
_cell.length_a   1.000
_cell.length_b   1.000
_cell.length_c   1.000
_cell.angle_alpha   90.00
_cell.angle_beta   90.00
_cell.angle_gamma   90.00
#
_symmetry.space_group_name_H-M   'P 1'
#
loop_
_entity.id
_entity.type
_entity.pdbx_description
1 polymer ?
#
loop_
_entity_poly.entity_id
_entity_poly.type
_entity_poly.pdbx_seq_one_letter_code
_entity_poly.pdbx_strand_id
1 'polypeptide(L)'
;DNTEVLPIWVGKAEANAISFALEGISTPRPMAHDLIRNTLDALNAKLISVVVTDLRDNTYFAKLHLQYKDSEYTVDSRPSDAIALALRADSPIFASEEVIQKHSSEELDRWLDNLRPEDFGKYDA
;
A
#
# COMPACT_ATOMS: atom_id res chain seq x y z
N ASP A 1 10.58 -9.99 -4.68
CA ASP A 1 11.00 -10.08 -6.07
C ASP A 1 10.45 -8.90 -6.87
N ASN A 2 11.31 -8.23 -7.59
CA ASN A 2 10.95 -7.05 -8.35
C ASN A 2 10.18 -7.33 -9.64
N THR A 3 10.06 -8.59 -10.00
CA THR A 3 9.37 -8.98 -11.24
C THR A 3 7.87 -9.18 -11.06
N GLU A 4 7.41 -9.23 -9.82
CA GLU A 4 5.99 -9.44 -9.54
C GLU A 4 5.27 -8.10 -9.42
N VAL A 5 4.06 -8.04 -9.95
CA VAL A 5 3.22 -6.84 -9.93
C VAL A 5 1.96 -7.14 -9.16
N LEU A 6 1.62 -6.27 -8.22
CA LEU A 6 0.40 -6.38 -7.42
C LEU A 6 -0.42 -5.11 -7.63
N PRO A 7 -1.35 -5.12 -8.60
CA PRO A 7 -2.21 -3.94 -8.81
C PRO A 7 -3.23 -3.82 -7.69
N ILE A 8 -3.36 -2.61 -7.16
CA ILE A 8 -4.27 -2.31 -6.06
C ILE A 8 -5.12 -1.11 -6.47
N TRP A 9 -6.43 -1.26 -6.38
CA TRP A 9 -7.35 -0.17 -6.70
C TRP A 9 -7.38 0.83 -5.56
N VAL A 10 -7.22 2.10 -5.90
CA VAL A 10 -7.23 3.19 -4.91
C VAL A 10 -8.13 4.30 -5.41
N GLY A 11 -8.65 5.09 -4.48
CA GLY A 11 -9.41 6.27 -4.82
C GLY A 11 -8.51 7.37 -5.37
N LYS A 12 -9.13 8.40 -5.95
CA LYS A 12 -8.40 9.48 -6.58
C LYS A 12 -7.55 10.27 -5.58
N ALA A 13 -8.10 10.55 -4.42
CA ALA A 13 -7.35 11.28 -3.38
C ALA A 13 -6.17 10.47 -2.88
N GLU A 14 -6.35 9.16 -2.72
CA GLU A 14 -5.28 8.26 -2.28
C GLU A 14 -4.20 8.13 -3.33
N ALA A 15 -4.59 8.06 -4.60
CA ALA A 15 -3.63 8.02 -5.71
C ALA A 15 -2.81 9.30 -5.76
N ASN A 16 -3.42 10.46 -5.52
CA ASN A 16 -2.71 11.72 -5.48
C ASN A 16 -1.70 11.78 -4.33
N ALA A 17 -2.07 11.25 -3.17
CA ALA A 17 -1.15 11.23 -2.03
C ALA A 17 0.11 10.41 -2.33
N ILE A 18 -0.05 9.28 -3.00
CA ILE A 18 1.07 8.44 -3.40
C ILE A 18 1.90 9.15 -4.47
N SER A 19 1.24 9.70 -5.48
CA SER A 19 1.88 10.38 -6.60
C SER A 19 2.72 11.57 -6.12
N PHE A 20 2.19 12.38 -5.22
CA PHE A 20 2.91 13.51 -4.67
C PHE A 20 4.20 13.08 -3.98
N ALA A 21 4.15 11.98 -3.23
CA ALA A 21 5.34 11.46 -2.57
C ALA A 21 6.37 10.95 -3.59
N LEU A 22 5.92 10.23 -4.61
CA LEU A 22 6.81 9.70 -5.66
C LEU A 22 7.48 10.81 -6.46
N GLU A 23 6.77 11.90 -6.71
CA GLU A 23 7.28 13.02 -7.50
C GLU A 23 8.01 14.06 -6.67
N GLY A 24 8.08 13.87 -5.35
CA GLY A 24 8.75 14.80 -4.46
C GLY A 24 8.06 16.15 -4.36
N ILE A 25 6.75 16.20 -4.57
CA ILE A 25 5.99 17.44 -4.50
C ILE A 25 5.73 17.80 -3.04
N SER A 26 6.10 19.04 -2.68
CA SER A 26 5.81 19.59 -1.35
C SER A 26 4.58 20.47 -1.42
N THR A 27 3.74 20.37 -0.40
CA THR A 27 2.56 21.21 -0.28
C THR A 27 2.81 22.31 0.76
N PRO A 28 2.11 23.46 0.68
CA PRO A 28 2.31 24.55 1.67
C PRO A 28 2.05 24.11 3.10
N ARG A 29 1.11 23.19 3.30
CA ARG A 29 0.84 22.60 4.61
C ARG A 29 0.93 21.08 4.50
N PRO A 30 1.27 20.37 5.59
CA PRO A 30 1.35 18.92 5.55
C PRO A 30 0.03 18.28 5.14
N MET A 31 0.09 17.32 4.24
CA MET A 31 -1.05 16.45 3.95
C MET A 31 -1.19 15.41 5.07
N ALA A 32 -2.29 14.65 5.04
CA ALA A 32 -2.58 13.70 6.12
C ALA A 32 -1.40 12.74 6.39
N HIS A 33 -0.79 12.20 5.34
CA HIS A 33 0.31 11.25 5.53
C HIS A 33 1.60 11.94 5.98
N ASP A 34 1.81 13.19 5.58
CA ASP A 34 2.91 13.99 6.11
C ASP A 34 2.71 14.22 7.60
N LEU A 35 1.47 14.51 8.00
CA LEU A 35 1.13 14.71 9.40
C LEU A 35 1.41 13.45 10.22
N ILE A 36 1.03 12.29 9.70
CA ILE A 36 1.30 11.03 10.40
C ILE A 36 2.80 10.84 10.58
N ARG A 37 3.59 11.03 9.51
CA ARG A 37 5.04 10.93 9.61
C ARG A 37 5.61 11.92 10.62
N ASN A 38 5.16 13.17 10.57
CA ASN A 38 5.64 14.21 11.48
C ASN A 38 5.29 13.86 12.92
N THR A 39 4.13 13.26 13.15
CA THR A 39 3.71 12.82 14.48
C THR A 39 4.61 11.71 15.00
N LEU A 40 4.93 10.73 14.16
CA LEU A 40 5.85 9.66 14.53
C LEU A 40 7.23 10.23 14.87
N ASP A 41 7.72 11.16 14.05
CA ASP A 41 9.03 11.79 14.29
C ASP A 41 9.04 12.56 15.59
N ALA A 42 7.95 13.29 15.88
CA ALA A 42 7.85 14.07 17.13
C ALA A 42 7.89 13.19 18.37
N LEU A 43 7.40 11.96 18.26
CA LEU A 43 7.40 10.98 19.36
C LEU A 43 8.66 10.11 19.37
N ASN A 44 9.55 10.29 18.41
CA ASN A 44 10.70 9.40 18.19
C ASN A 44 10.28 7.96 17.93
N ALA A 45 9.13 7.79 17.31
CA ALA A 45 8.69 6.49 16.83
C ALA A 45 9.19 6.30 15.39
N LYS A 46 9.41 5.06 15.00
CA LYS A 46 9.97 4.75 13.68
C LYS A 46 9.04 3.81 12.92
N LEU A 47 8.76 4.14 11.68
CA LEU A 47 8.09 3.23 10.77
C LEU A 47 9.14 2.31 10.18
N ILE A 48 9.15 1.05 10.60
CA ILE A 48 10.16 0.07 10.17
C ILE A 48 9.86 -0.40 8.76
N SER A 49 8.60 -0.72 8.50
CA SER A 49 8.16 -1.22 7.20
C SER A 49 6.64 -1.18 7.11
N VAL A 50 6.13 -1.35 5.89
CA VAL A 50 4.71 -1.62 5.68
C VAL A 50 4.58 -2.92 4.90
N VAL A 51 3.54 -3.68 5.17
CA VAL A 51 3.34 -4.98 4.54
C VAL A 51 1.88 -5.08 4.08
N VAL A 52 1.68 -5.40 2.81
CA VAL A 52 0.35 -5.78 2.33
C VAL A 52 0.17 -7.24 2.70
N THR A 53 -0.74 -7.52 3.62
CA THR A 53 -0.78 -8.80 4.33
C THR A 53 -1.81 -9.78 3.82
N ASP A 54 -2.91 -9.29 3.27
CA ASP A 54 -4.01 -10.17 2.90
C ASP A 54 -4.87 -9.56 1.81
N LEU A 55 -5.64 -10.44 1.17
CA LEU A 55 -6.66 -10.07 0.20
C LEU A 55 -7.89 -10.90 0.54
N ARG A 56 -8.99 -10.23 0.92
CA ARG A 56 -10.25 -10.88 1.26
C ARG A 56 -11.39 -10.14 0.58
N ASP A 57 -12.24 -10.86 -0.13
CA ASP A 57 -13.40 -10.28 -0.81
C ASP A 57 -13.02 -9.07 -1.68
N ASN A 58 -11.94 -9.21 -2.45
CA ASN A 58 -11.38 -8.15 -3.31
C ASN A 58 -10.89 -6.93 -2.54
N THR A 59 -10.68 -7.06 -1.23
CA THR A 59 -10.18 -5.98 -0.39
C THR A 59 -8.78 -6.33 0.12
N TYR A 60 -7.82 -5.46 -0.14
CA TYR A 60 -6.47 -5.62 0.36
C TYR A 60 -6.34 -5.05 1.76
N PHE A 61 -5.55 -5.73 2.58
CA PHE A 61 -5.24 -5.32 3.94
C PHE A 61 -3.74 -5.07 4.04
N ALA A 62 -3.37 -4.15 4.90
CA ALA A 62 -1.97 -3.84 5.13
C ALA A 62 -1.72 -3.56 6.60
N LYS A 63 -0.46 -3.64 6.98
CA LYS A 63 -0.03 -3.31 8.35
C LYS A 63 1.20 -2.42 8.31
N LEU A 64 1.20 -1.47 9.23
CA LEU A 64 2.38 -0.66 9.54
C LEU A 64 3.13 -1.35 10.66
N HIS A 65 4.42 -1.51 10.50
CA HIS A 65 5.29 -2.01 11.57
C HIS A 65 6.05 -0.85 12.16
N LEU A 66 5.76 -0.56 13.41
CA LEU A 66 6.33 0.60 14.11
C LEU A 66 7.22 0.14 15.26
N GLN A 67 8.22 0.94 15.54
CA GLN A 67 9.02 0.79 16.75
C GLN A 67 8.92 2.07 17.58
N TYR A 68 8.61 1.92 18.84
CA TYR A 68 8.55 3.03 19.78
C TYR A 68 9.17 2.58 21.10
N LYS A 69 10.23 3.28 21.50
CA LYS A 69 11.05 2.86 22.66
C LYS A 69 11.54 1.42 22.42
N ASP A 70 11.33 0.52 23.36
CA ASP A 70 11.83 -0.85 23.26
C ASP A 70 10.77 -1.84 22.73
N SER A 71 9.65 -1.34 22.22
CA SER A 71 8.54 -2.19 21.80
C SER A 71 8.22 -1.99 20.33
N GLU A 72 7.73 -3.05 19.72
CA GLU A 72 7.24 -3.00 18.35
C GLU A 72 5.72 -3.08 18.34
N TYR A 73 5.11 -2.37 17.41
CA TYR A 73 3.66 -2.30 17.28
C TYR A 73 3.27 -2.52 15.83
N THR A 74 2.11 -3.11 15.63
CA THR A 74 1.52 -3.21 14.29
C THR A 74 0.21 -2.46 14.28
N VAL A 75 -0.04 -1.71 13.20
CA VAL A 75 -1.25 -0.92 13.05
C VAL A 75 -1.92 -1.31 11.75
N ASP A 76 -3.19 -1.63 11.81
CA ASP A 76 -3.98 -1.93 10.62
C ASP A 76 -4.11 -0.70 9.75
N SER A 77 -4.05 -0.89 8.44
CA SER A 77 -4.08 0.21 7.48
C SER A 77 -4.62 -0.24 6.14
N ARG A 78 -5.21 0.68 5.42
CA ARG A 78 -5.45 0.44 3.99
C ARG A 78 -4.10 0.47 3.28
N PRO A 79 -3.91 -0.35 2.23
CA PRO A 79 -2.65 -0.34 1.48
C PRO A 79 -2.28 1.05 0.95
N SER A 80 -3.25 1.83 0.47
CA SER A 80 -2.97 3.17 -0.05
C SER A 80 -2.35 4.08 1.00
N ASP A 81 -2.87 4.05 2.21
CA ASP A 81 -2.34 4.87 3.32
C ASP A 81 -0.95 4.38 3.74
N ALA A 82 -0.78 3.07 3.80
CA ALA A 82 0.51 2.47 4.17
C ALA A 82 1.60 2.86 3.16
N ILE A 83 1.29 2.78 1.88
CA ILE A 83 2.24 3.12 0.82
C ILE A 83 2.57 4.62 0.85
N ALA A 84 1.55 5.47 0.97
CA ALA A 84 1.77 6.92 1.00
C ALA A 84 2.64 7.32 2.19
N LEU A 85 2.43 6.68 3.34
CA LEU A 85 3.24 6.94 4.52
C LEU A 85 4.67 6.42 4.36
N ALA A 86 4.82 5.20 3.86
CA ALA A 86 6.13 4.58 3.68
C ALA A 86 7.01 5.40 2.73
N LEU A 87 6.45 5.92 1.66
CA LEU A 87 7.20 6.75 0.71
C LEU A 87 7.72 8.02 1.36
N ARG A 88 6.95 8.62 2.26
CA ARG A 88 7.39 9.82 2.97
C ARG A 88 8.42 9.53 4.05
N ALA A 89 8.36 8.35 4.63
CA ALA A 89 9.27 7.93 5.69
C ALA A 89 10.50 7.18 5.19
N ASP A 90 10.60 6.97 3.89
CA ASP A 90 11.66 6.16 3.27
C ASP A 90 11.73 4.75 3.88
N SER A 91 10.57 4.19 4.16
CA SER A 91 10.47 2.85 4.73
C SER A 91 10.17 1.83 3.65
N PRO A 92 10.67 0.60 3.78
CA PRO A 92 10.44 -0.43 2.78
C PRO A 92 8.98 -0.89 2.75
N ILE A 93 8.53 -1.30 1.57
CA ILE A 93 7.18 -1.78 1.32
C ILE A 93 7.27 -3.22 0.87
N PHE A 94 6.54 -4.09 1.54
CA PHE A 94 6.52 -5.52 1.24
C PHE A 94 5.10 -5.99 0.96
N ALA A 95 4.96 -7.08 0.23
CA ALA A 95 3.71 -7.81 0.10
C ALA A 95 3.98 -9.24 0.56
N SER A 96 3.05 -9.81 1.33
CA SER A 96 3.19 -11.19 1.77
C SER A 96 3.03 -12.13 0.58
N GLU A 97 3.68 -13.28 0.64
CA GLU A 97 3.57 -14.28 -0.40
C GLU A 97 2.12 -14.75 -0.56
N GLU A 98 1.41 -14.86 0.55
CA GLU A 98 0.00 -15.26 0.53
C GLU A 98 -0.87 -14.30 -0.27
N VAL A 99 -0.67 -13.00 -0.13
CA VAL A 99 -1.48 -12.01 -0.86
C VAL A 99 -1.17 -12.03 -2.35
N ILE A 100 0.08 -12.25 -2.71
CA ILE A 100 0.48 -12.36 -4.12
C ILE A 100 -0.17 -13.57 -4.75
N GLN A 101 -0.16 -14.71 -4.06
CA GLN A 101 -0.79 -15.93 -4.56
C GLN A 101 -2.30 -15.78 -4.67
N LYS A 102 -2.96 -15.21 -3.68
CA LYS A 102 -4.39 -14.97 -3.72
C LYS A 102 -4.79 -14.06 -4.87
N HIS A 103 -4.04 -12.98 -5.06
CA HIS A 103 -4.30 -12.06 -6.15
C HIS A 103 -4.23 -12.77 -7.49
N SER A 104 -3.20 -13.56 -7.72
CA SER A 104 -3.01 -14.30 -8.96
C SER A 104 -4.15 -15.30 -9.20
N SER A 105 -4.57 -16.01 -8.17
CA SER A 105 -5.68 -16.96 -8.26
C SER A 105 -6.99 -16.28 -8.60
N GLU A 106 -7.32 -15.21 -7.90
CA GLU A 106 -8.57 -14.48 -8.13
C GLU A 106 -8.59 -13.84 -9.51
N GLU A 107 -7.47 -13.33 -9.96
CA GLU A 107 -7.35 -12.75 -11.29
C GLU A 107 -7.54 -13.81 -12.37
N LEU A 108 -6.95 -14.98 -12.20
CA LEU A 108 -7.11 -16.08 -13.12
C LEU A 108 -8.56 -16.56 -13.16
N ASP A 109 -9.19 -16.72 -12.00
CA ASP A 109 -10.59 -17.14 -11.92
C ASP A 109 -11.50 -16.16 -12.64
N ARG A 110 -11.30 -14.87 -12.44
CA ARG A 110 -12.08 -13.86 -13.15
C ARG A 110 -11.85 -13.90 -14.65
N TRP A 111 -10.62 -14.11 -15.05
CA TRP A 111 -10.28 -14.22 -16.46
C TRP A 111 -10.96 -15.42 -17.11
N LEU A 112 -10.96 -16.57 -16.41
CA LEU A 112 -11.61 -17.78 -16.89
C LEU A 112 -13.14 -17.64 -16.98
N ASP A 113 -13.74 -16.93 -16.02
CA ASP A 113 -15.18 -16.73 -15.96
C ASP A 113 -15.69 -15.74 -17.00
N ASN A 114 -14.87 -14.79 -17.40
CA ASN A 114 -15.26 -13.67 -18.24
C ASN A 114 -14.38 -13.52 -19.48
N LEU A 115 -14.20 -14.62 -20.19
CA LEU A 115 -13.35 -14.64 -21.38
C LEU A 115 -13.99 -13.89 -22.55
N ARG A 116 -13.85 -12.58 -22.56
CA ARG A 116 -14.30 -11.72 -23.65
C ARG A 116 -13.17 -10.77 -24.05
N PRO A 117 -12.99 -10.53 -25.35
CA PRO A 117 -11.92 -9.67 -25.80
C PRO A 117 -11.91 -8.27 -25.19
N GLU A 118 -13.08 -7.70 -24.95
CA GLU A 118 -13.21 -6.35 -24.40
C GLU A 118 -12.79 -6.25 -22.94
N ASP A 119 -12.63 -7.39 -22.26
CA ASP A 119 -12.25 -7.41 -20.85
C ASP A 119 -10.75 -7.41 -20.62
N PHE A 120 -9.96 -7.69 -21.64
CA PHE A 120 -8.51 -7.89 -21.48
C PHE A 120 -7.79 -6.66 -20.95
N GLY A 121 -8.18 -5.47 -21.35
CA GLY A 121 -7.55 -4.26 -20.88
C GLY A 121 -7.87 -3.89 -19.45
N LYS A 122 -8.83 -4.54 -18.82
CA LYS A 122 -9.27 -4.21 -17.46
C LYS A 122 -8.36 -4.75 -16.37
N TYR A 123 -7.46 -5.64 -16.72
CA TYR A 123 -6.62 -6.32 -15.75
C TYR A 123 -5.22 -5.73 -15.64
N ASP A 124 -4.99 -4.63 -16.35
CA ASP A 124 -3.68 -3.97 -16.38
C ASP A 124 -3.57 -2.80 -15.41
N ALA A 125 -4.51 -2.65 -14.52
CA ALA A 125 -4.54 -1.49 -13.63
C ALA A 125 -3.45 -1.50 -12.56
#